data_9d37850eb063ffffed208d9da9a6666e
#
_entry.id   9d37850eb063ffffed208d9da9a6666e
#
_cell.length_a   1.000
_cell.length_b   1.000
_cell.length_c   1.000
_cell.angle_alpha   90.00
_cell.angle_beta   90.00
_cell.angle_gamma   90.00
#
_symmetry.space_group_name_H-M   'P 1'
#
loop_
_entity.id
_entity.type
_entity.pdbx_description
1 polymer ?
#
loop_
_entity_poly.entity_id
_entity_poly.type
_entity_poly.pdbx_seq_one_letter_code
_entity_poly.pdbx_strand_id
1 'polypeptide(L)'
;MHAVVRNIMLADASVAALLGQNIHWSDAPANSPYPLAVLQKVSERRSYTLEGDDGLGRHLVQIDLYASEHRGMRQASQAVCKLWSGLRSAGVAGAFVQNIRETVERDTGADGLLYRVSLDVLIIIKETSDE
;
A
#
# COMPACT_ATOMS: atom_id res chain seq x y z
N MET A 1 12.70 -3.12 0.06
CA MET A 1 11.29 -3.16 -0.36
C MET A 1 10.41 -2.25 0.51
N HIS A 2 10.46 -2.39 1.81
CA HIS A 2 9.60 -1.61 2.71
C HIS A 2 9.78 -0.10 2.55
N ALA A 3 11.02 0.37 2.54
CA ALA A 3 11.31 1.79 2.38
C ALA A 3 10.89 2.30 1.00
N VAL A 4 11.13 1.51 -0.05
CA VAL A 4 10.77 1.89 -1.41
C VAL A 4 9.28 2.12 -1.55
N VAL A 5 8.47 1.17 -1.07
CA VAL A 5 7.01 1.25 -1.17
C VAL A 5 6.48 2.45 -0.38
N ARG A 6 6.91 2.60 0.86
CA ARG A 6 6.45 3.70 1.70
C ARG A 6 6.85 5.05 1.13
N ASN A 7 8.09 5.18 0.67
CA ASN A 7 8.58 6.45 0.11
C ASN A 7 7.83 6.86 -1.15
N ILE A 8 7.46 5.90 -2.00
CA ILE A 8 6.66 6.18 -3.18
C ILE A 8 5.30 6.76 -2.78
N MET A 9 4.65 6.18 -1.78
CA MET A 9 3.37 6.67 -1.31
C MET A 9 3.49 8.05 -0.67
N LEU A 10 4.53 8.27 0.13
CA LEU A 10 4.76 9.57 0.75
C LEU A 10 5.07 10.68 -0.25
N ALA A 11 5.70 10.33 -1.37
CA ALA A 11 6.10 11.29 -2.38
C ALA A 11 4.98 11.66 -3.36
N ASP A 12 3.91 10.86 -3.43
CA ASP A 12 2.80 11.15 -4.34
C ASP A 12 1.93 12.27 -3.78
N ALA A 13 1.74 13.33 -4.56
CA ALA A 13 1.04 14.52 -4.10
C ALA A 13 -0.40 14.24 -3.68
N SER A 14 -1.12 13.41 -4.44
CA SER A 14 -2.52 13.09 -4.15
C SER A 14 -2.66 12.24 -2.89
N VAL A 15 -1.79 11.27 -2.73
CA VAL A 15 -1.77 10.41 -1.55
C VAL A 15 -1.35 11.21 -0.32
N ALA A 16 -0.31 12.04 -0.45
CA ALA A 16 0.17 12.86 0.66
C ALA A 16 -0.88 13.88 1.12
N ALA A 17 -1.67 14.42 0.20
CA ALA A 17 -2.73 15.35 0.54
C ALA A 17 -3.82 14.71 1.40
N LEU A 18 -4.04 13.41 1.27
CA LEU A 18 -5.07 12.68 2.00
C LEU A 18 -4.53 12.00 3.27
N LEU A 19 -3.39 11.33 3.15
CA LEU A 19 -2.85 10.51 4.22
C LEU A 19 -1.72 11.20 5.01
N GLY A 20 -1.08 12.20 4.42
CA GLY A 20 0.10 12.80 5.03
C GLY A 20 1.17 11.76 5.25
N GLN A 21 1.65 11.65 6.48
CA GLN A 21 2.65 10.65 6.85
C GLN A 21 2.04 9.44 7.55
N ASN A 22 0.71 9.32 7.56
CA ASN A 22 0.01 8.21 8.23
C ASN A 22 0.01 6.95 7.36
N ILE A 23 1.18 6.48 7.04
CA ILE A 23 1.43 5.27 6.23
C ILE A 23 2.38 4.40 7.03
N HIS A 24 1.90 3.25 7.48
CA HIS A 24 2.62 2.40 8.43
C HIS A 24 2.71 0.98 7.93
N TRP A 25 3.84 0.33 8.21
CA TRP A 25 4.01 -1.09 7.95
C TRP A 25 3.52 -1.89 9.15
N SER A 26 2.74 -2.92 8.87
CA SER A 26 2.24 -3.93 9.80
C SER A 26 1.21 -3.42 10.79
N ASP A 27 1.44 -2.29 11.43
CA ASP A 27 0.53 -1.75 12.43
C ASP A 27 0.72 -0.25 12.57
N ALA A 28 -0.36 0.45 12.88
CA ALA A 28 -0.33 1.88 13.12
C ALA A 28 -0.19 2.14 14.62
N PRO A 29 0.53 3.20 15.02
CA PRO A 29 0.59 3.59 16.43
C PRO A 29 -0.80 3.88 16.99
N ALA A 30 -0.99 3.61 18.27
CA ALA A 30 -2.24 3.90 18.95
C ALA A 30 -2.60 5.39 18.80
N ASN A 31 -3.89 5.66 18.63
CA ASN A 31 -4.41 7.03 18.47
C ASN A 31 -3.95 7.73 17.20
N SER A 32 -3.53 6.97 16.18
CA SER A 32 -3.20 7.56 14.88
C SER A 32 -4.46 8.16 14.26
N PRO A 33 -4.34 9.36 13.67
CA PRO A 33 -5.51 10.01 13.06
C PRO A 33 -5.93 9.31 11.76
N TYR A 34 -7.21 9.44 11.42
CA TYR A 34 -7.72 8.99 10.13
C TYR A 34 -7.73 10.15 9.14
N PRO A 35 -7.58 9.89 7.84
CA PRO A 35 -7.35 8.59 7.23
C PRO A 35 -5.91 8.10 7.43
N LEU A 36 -5.73 6.79 7.41
CA LEU A 36 -4.40 6.19 7.51
C LEU A 36 -4.31 4.94 6.65
N ALA A 37 -3.08 4.52 6.38
CA ALA A 37 -2.80 3.32 5.61
C ALA A 37 -1.92 2.38 6.42
N VAL A 38 -2.24 1.10 6.37
CA VAL A 38 -1.42 0.03 6.95
C VAL A 38 -1.02 -0.90 5.82
N LEU A 39 0.27 -1.12 5.69
CA LEU A 39 0.85 -1.94 4.63
C LEU A 39 1.27 -3.29 5.21
N GLN A 40 1.00 -4.37 4.50
CA GLN A 40 1.44 -5.70 4.87
C GLN A 40 1.96 -6.44 3.65
N LYS A 41 3.11 -7.07 3.78
CA LYS A 41 3.61 -7.97 2.75
C LYS A 41 2.94 -9.32 2.93
N VAL A 42 2.12 -9.69 1.95
CA VAL A 42 1.39 -10.96 1.98
C VAL A 42 2.28 -12.10 1.51
N SER A 43 3.04 -11.88 0.44
CA SER A 43 3.92 -12.89 -0.10
C SER A 43 5.02 -12.24 -0.93
N GLU A 44 6.07 -13.02 -1.16
CA GLU A 44 7.17 -12.63 -2.02
C GLU A 44 7.53 -13.82 -2.88
N ARG A 45 7.70 -13.59 -4.18
CA ARG A 45 8.07 -14.64 -5.12
C ARG A 45 9.30 -14.22 -5.90
N ARG A 46 10.17 -15.18 -6.14
CA ARG A 46 11.39 -14.99 -6.90
C ARG A 46 11.38 -15.92 -8.09
N SER A 47 11.98 -15.50 -9.20
CA SER A 47 12.16 -16.32 -10.38
C SER A 47 13.64 -16.50 -10.65
N TYR A 48 13.99 -17.64 -11.19
CA TYR A 48 15.38 -18.01 -11.44
C TYR A 48 15.57 -18.35 -12.91
N THR A 49 16.73 -17.95 -13.41
CA THR A 49 17.22 -18.39 -14.72
C THR A 49 18.31 -19.44 -14.51
N LEU A 50 18.88 -19.92 -15.59
CA LEU A 50 20.03 -20.84 -15.49
C LEU A 50 21.25 -20.19 -14.81
N GLU A 51 21.27 -18.86 -14.78
CA GLU A 51 22.35 -18.09 -14.16
C GLU A 51 22.04 -17.67 -12.71
N GLY A 52 20.86 -18.01 -12.19
CA GLY A 52 20.45 -17.68 -10.84
C GLY A 52 19.19 -16.83 -10.77
N ASP A 53 19.06 -16.07 -9.68
CA ASP A 53 17.93 -15.16 -9.45
C ASP A 53 17.87 -14.10 -10.57
N ASP A 54 16.68 -13.81 -11.06
CA ASP A 54 16.51 -12.82 -12.12
C ASP A 54 16.62 -11.37 -11.64
N GLY A 55 16.89 -11.15 -10.35
CA GLY A 55 17.05 -9.82 -9.78
C GLY A 55 15.75 -9.06 -9.53
N LEU A 56 14.62 -9.73 -9.67
CA LEU A 56 13.31 -9.13 -9.45
C LEU A 56 12.63 -9.81 -8.26
N GLY A 57 12.10 -9.00 -7.35
CA GLY A 57 11.25 -9.49 -6.28
C GLY A 57 9.80 -9.15 -6.59
N ARG A 58 8.94 -10.16 -6.57
CA ARG A 58 7.51 -9.98 -6.79
C ARG A 58 6.81 -10.02 -5.46
N HIS A 59 6.47 -8.83 -4.96
CA HIS A 59 5.89 -8.65 -3.64
C HIS A 59 4.40 -8.39 -3.77
N LEU A 60 3.60 -9.25 -3.15
CA LEU A 60 2.18 -8.97 -2.99
C LEU A 60 2.00 -8.21 -1.69
N VAL A 61 1.57 -6.96 -1.80
CA VAL A 61 1.39 -6.06 -0.67
C VAL A 61 -0.09 -5.76 -0.53
N GLN A 62 -0.60 -5.94 0.69
CA GLN A 62 -1.95 -5.54 1.02
C GLN A 62 -1.88 -4.14 1.63
N ILE A 63 -2.63 -3.22 1.05
CA ILE A 63 -2.73 -1.85 1.53
C ILE A 63 -4.12 -1.66 2.11
N ASP A 64 -4.20 -1.50 3.43
CA ASP A 64 -5.45 -1.26 4.13
C ASP A 64 -5.58 0.23 4.41
N LEU A 65 -6.62 0.84 3.87
CA LEU A 65 -6.91 2.26 4.07
C LEU A 65 -8.09 2.38 5.02
N TYR A 66 -7.92 3.16 6.08
CA TYR A 66 -8.95 3.38 7.09
C TYR A 66 -9.37 4.82 7.11
N ALA A 67 -10.67 5.07 7.17
CA ALA A 67 -11.19 6.44 7.25
C ALA A 67 -12.47 6.44 8.11
N SER A 68 -12.72 7.58 8.75
CA SER A 68 -13.92 7.77 9.56
C SER A 68 -15.14 8.13 8.72
N GLU A 69 -14.95 8.50 7.46
CA GLU A 69 -16.03 8.86 6.54
C GLU A 69 -15.90 8.10 5.22
N HIS A 70 -17.02 7.71 4.65
CA HIS A 70 -17.05 6.97 3.39
C HIS A 70 -16.38 7.75 2.26
N ARG A 71 -16.62 9.05 2.21
CA ARG A 71 -16.00 9.91 1.19
C ARG A 71 -14.47 9.89 1.30
N GLY A 72 -13.95 9.97 2.51
CA GLY A 72 -12.50 9.92 2.75
C GLY A 72 -11.90 8.58 2.31
N MET A 73 -12.60 7.50 2.59
CA MET A 73 -12.17 6.17 2.16
C MET A 73 -12.12 6.09 0.63
N ARG A 74 -13.16 6.58 -0.04
CA ARG A 74 -13.21 6.55 -1.51
C ARG A 74 -12.10 7.38 -2.13
N GLN A 75 -11.86 8.58 -1.60
CA GLN A 75 -10.80 9.44 -2.11
C GLN A 75 -9.43 8.81 -1.94
N ALA A 76 -9.16 8.23 -0.76
CA ALA A 76 -7.89 7.55 -0.50
C ALA A 76 -7.72 6.35 -1.42
N SER A 77 -8.76 5.53 -1.58
CA SER A 77 -8.73 4.37 -2.45
C SER A 77 -8.42 4.75 -3.90
N GLN A 78 -9.07 5.79 -4.41
CA GLN A 78 -8.84 6.25 -5.78
C GLN A 78 -7.41 6.75 -5.97
N ALA A 79 -6.90 7.52 -5.01
CA ALA A 79 -5.55 8.07 -5.09
C ALA A 79 -4.49 6.96 -5.06
N VAL A 80 -4.64 6.00 -4.15
CA VAL A 80 -3.70 4.89 -4.01
C VAL A 80 -3.76 3.95 -5.22
N CYS A 81 -4.97 3.65 -5.68
CA CYS A 81 -5.15 2.82 -6.87
C CYS A 81 -4.50 3.47 -8.10
N LYS A 82 -4.72 4.78 -8.28
CA LYS A 82 -4.13 5.51 -9.41
C LYS A 82 -2.60 5.52 -9.33
N LEU A 83 -2.06 5.70 -8.13
CA LEU A 83 -0.61 5.70 -7.94
C LEU A 83 0.02 4.37 -8.39
N TRP A 84 -0.54 3.26 -7.93
CA TRP A 84 0.07 1.96 -8.15
C TRP A 84 -0.25 1.32 -9.49
N SER A 85 -1.35 1.72 -10.14
CA SER A 85 -1.76 1.10 -11.42
C SER A 85 -0.73 1.39 -12.51
N GLY A 86 0.04 0.39 -12.85
CA GLY A 86 1.04 0.49 -13.92
C GLY A 86 2.27 1.30 -13.57
N LEU A 87 2.52 1.55 -12.29
CA LEU A 87 3.66 2.36 -11.87
C LEU A 87 4.99 1.74 -12.29
N ARG A 88 5.87 2.58 -12.82
CA ARG A 88 7.27 2.25 -13.07
C ARG A 88 8.12 3.40 -12.55
N SER A 89 9.19 3.07 -11.88
CA SER A 89 10.12 4.06 -11.33
C SER A 89 11.49 3.42 -11.22
N ALA A 90 12.46 4.16 -10.67
CA ALA A 90 13.84 3.66 -10.56
C ALA A 90 13.94 2.34 -9.78
N GLY A 91 13.11 2.14 -8.77
CA GLY A 91 13.15 0.93 -7.96
C GLY A 91 12.04 -0.07 -8.28
N VAL A 92 11.09 0.29 -9.13
CA VAL A 92 9.90 -0.52 -9.39
C VAL A 92 9.82 -0.84 -10.88
N ALA A 93 9.88 -2.13 -11.21
CA ALA A 93 9.76 -2.59 -12.59
C ALA A 93 8.31 -2.61 -13.06
N GLY A 94 7.36 -2.75 -12.16
CA GLY A 94 5.94 -2.72 -12.47
C GLY A 94 5.10 -2.85 -11.21
N ALA A 95 3.85 -2.43 -11.30
CA ALA A 95 2.91 -2.55 -10.20
C ALA A 95 1.51 -2.76 -10.76
N PHE A 96 0.74 -3.65 -10.13
CA PHE A 96 -0.57 -4.07 -10.61
C PHE A 96 -1.54 -4.17 -9.44
N VAL A 97 -2.60 -3.41 -9.49
CA VAL A 97 -3.67 -3.51 -8.48
C VAL A 97 -4.54 -4.71 -8.89
N GLN A 98 -4.54 -5.76 -8.08
CA GLN A 98 -5.19 -7.02 -8.41
C GLN A 98 -6.58 -7.16 -7.83
N ASN A 99 -6.82 -6.53 -6.67
CA ASN A 99 -8.11 -6.68 -6.00
C ASN A 99 -8.35 -5.49 -5.09
N ILE A 100 -9.61 -5.09 -4.96
CA ILE A 100 -10.04 -4.00 -4.10
C ILE A 100 -11.29 -4.48 -3.36
N ARG A 101 -11.24 -4.48 -2.01
CA ARG A 101 -12.36 -4.90 -1.16
C ARG A 101 -12.71 -3.78 -0.20
N GLU A 102 -13.99 -3.54 -0.02
CA GLU A 102 -14.48 -2.55 0.93
C GLU A 102 -15.16 -3.24 2.11
N THR A 103 -14.91 -2.74 3.30
CA THR A 103 -15.50 -3.25 4.53
C THR A 103 -15.90 -2.08 5.40
N VAL A 104 -17.02 -2.20 6.08
CA VAL A 104 -17.46 -1.23 7.08
C VAL A 104 -17.42 -1.93 8.43
N GLU A 105 -16.74 -1.33 9.40
CA GLU A 105 -16.61 -1.85 10.73
C GLU A 105 -17.14 -0.83 11.73
N ARG A 106 -17.65 -1.31 12.86
CA ARG A 106 -17.99 -0.40 13.94
C ARG A 106 -16.76 -0.18 14.78
N ASP A 107 -16.42 1.09 14.95
CA ASP A 107 -15.29 1.45 15.79
C ASP A 107 -15.66 1.22 17.26
N THR A 108 -15.00 0.26 17.89
CA THR A 108 -15.33 -0.17 19.25
C THR A 108 -15.07 0.88 20.32
N GLY A 109 -14.27 1.89 20.03
CA GLY A 109 -13.98 2.96 20.99
C GLY A 109 -14.69 4.26 20.70
N ALA A 110 -15.57 4.31 19.71
CA ALA A 110 -16.22 5.55 19.29
C ALA A 110 -17.64 5.25 18.80
N ASP A 111 -18.45 6.29 18.69
CA ASP A 111 -19.84 6.19 18.26
C ASP A 111 -20.00 6.15 16.75
N GLY A 112 -18.96 5.89 16.01
CA GLY A 112 -18.98 5.94 14.57
C GLY A 112 -18.69 4.63 13.88
N LEU A 113 -18.81 4.65 12.55
CA LEU A 113 -18.39 3.58 11.69
C LEU A 113 -16.96 3.84 11.23
N LEU A 114 -16.22 2.76 11.06
CA LEU A 114 -14.89 2.81 10.48
C LEU A 114 -14.96 2.18 9.09
N TYR A 115 -14.57 2.93 8.09
CA TYR A 115 -14.55 2.46 6.71
C TYR A 115 -13.16 1.97 6.37
N ARG A 116 -13.11 0.80 5.76
CA ARG A 116 -11.85 0.17 5.37
C ARG A 116 -11.93 -0.25 3.92
N VAL A 117 -10.86 0.02 3.18
CA VAL A 117 -10.67 -0.55 1.85
C VAL A 117 -9.32 -1.25 1.83
N SER A 118 -9.31 -2.48 1.32
CA SER A 118 -8.09 -3.28 1.19
C SER A 118 -7.75 -3.43 -0.28
N LEU A 119 -6.56 -3.00 -0.66
CA LEU A 119 -6.04 -3.17 -2.01
C LEU A 119 -4.93 -4.22 -1.98
N ASP A 120 -5.03 -5.19 -2.87
CA ASP A 120 -3.95 -6.16 -3.09
C ASP A 120 -3.16 -5.70 -4.31
N VAL A 121 -1.91 -5.31 -4.10
CA VAL A 121 -1.06 -4.74 -5.14
C VAL A 121 0.17 -5.63 -5.32
N LEU A 122 0.36 -6.13 -6.54
CA LEU A 122 1.59 -6.82 -6.88
C LEU A 122 2.62 -5.79 -7.30
N ILE A 123 3.73 -5.70 -6.56
CA ILE A 123 4.79 -4.74 -6.81
C ILE A 123 6.05 -5.51 -7.17
N ILE A 124 6.56 -5.26 -8.36
CA ILE A 124 7.78 -5.90 -8.85
C ILE A 124 8.93 -4.95 -8.60
N ILE A 125 9.79 -5.31 -7.67
CA ILE A 125 10.91 -4.48 -7.23
C ILE A 125 12.18 -4.97 -7.89
N LYS A 126 12.99 -4.03 -8.39
CA LYS A 126 14.34 -4.32 -8.86
C LYS A 126 15.23 -4.43 -7.63
N GLU A 127 15.63 -5.64 -7.32
CA GLU A 127 16.42 -5.89 -6.12
C GLU A 127 17.89 -6.06 -6.48
N THR A 128 18.72 -5.40 -5.69
CA THR A 128 20.16 -5.50 -5.81
C THR A 128 20.70 -6.23 -4.61
N SER A 129 21.96 -6.64 -4.70
CA SER A 129 22.63 -7.32 -3.58
C SER A 129 22.79 -6.43 -2.34
N ASP A 130 22.59 -5.14 -2.50
CA ASP A 130 22.76 -4.15 -1.42
C ASP A 130 21.46 -3.85 -0.67
N GLU A 131 20.39 -4.44 -1.08
CA GLU A 131 19.08 -4.15 -0.49
C GLU A 131 18.83 -4.81 0.88
#